data_fce9b398a2860be93b05650252b82e20
#
_entry.id   fce9b398a2860be93b05650252b82e20
#
_cell.length_a   1.000
_cell.length_b   1.000
_cell.length_c   1.000
_cell.angle_alpha   90.00
_cell.angle_beta   90.00
_cell.angle_gamma   90.00
#
_symmetry.space_group_name_H-M   'P 1'
#
loop_
_entity.id
_entity.type
_entity.pdbx_description
1 polymer ?
#
loop_
_entity_poly.entity_id
_entity_poly.type
_entity_poly.pdbx_seq_one_letter_code
_entity_poly.pdbx_strand_id
1 'polypeptide(L)'
;MVKAEQIREILPVEKWITDPFYVGPSANYIRPYVREFVEEFNNSTYVNEMGLTVPKRKFIATGASRTGKSYGARKLIQRILYEMSCWKNFPCLFGLDPNTTPKIFWLSYTLSKSKSTGLKQLIKDIDSCPYWQLPGLKRKDVETELIFPFCEILPGSQVEHIVGEDMLGCVLDEANVRKVAKGTEVEETQKMFQEMRQRSVMTFSKNGIWGGFSGIISSSTTSSSFVAIELEKAKKDGDTAIMEASVYEANPEQYSKEKFPVFIGNGTIAPFIIDQADSAIKTQIADTYGQTLDQFVEDNPNLIEMVPVSIRKFYEEDLSFSLANMSGKVQTGTNKFINNSGIIKNIWNDEKSPLLSEIPEIGIYDQTSPFLIWNPDRAMEHYHGENVYLHIDASQKHDHTGFSALFYDREDNKIRSLLTASFFLNEEINDNQIDQEKILQLILYMRDNSVNFRFISGDHYAKDFLIPQCKKIFGNDYSDYYSVDISPAAYLTTLNFMKLKRYSIPYYKQLEYELSNLLYDRATGKVDHPHNTDPNHPVYFKDCSDCFAGATFHIYTREHVQYETMLIEKETDKVEIPDDGFYSSIDITGTDDDIEDELTLFQNELYGFDEKIVPFEP
;
A
#
# COMPACT_ATOMS: atom_id res chain seq x y z
N MET A 1 -52.39 7.22 11.95
CA MET A 1 -50.99 7.08 11.49
C MET A 1 -51.01 6.90 9.98
N VAL A 2 -50.25 7.67 9.26
CA VAL A 2 -50.02 7.46 7.82
C VAL A 2 -49.24 6.17 7.66
N LYS A 3 -49.68 5.32 6.70
CA LYS A 3 -49.00 4.05 6.41
C LYS A 3 -48.24 4.16 5.07
N ALA A 4 -47.21 3.38 4.93
CA ALA A 4 -46.61 3.14 3.63
C ALA A 4 -47.62 2.40 2.73
N GLU A 5 -47.73 2.82 1.48
CA GLU A 5 -48.60 2.27 0.47
C GLU A 5 -47.79 1.96 -0.80
N GLN A 6 -47.84 0.71 -1.26
CA GLN A 6 -47.22 0.36 -2.53
C GLN A 6 -48.08 0.89 -3.68
N ILE A 7 -47.53 1.82 -4.46
CA ILE A 7 -48.21 2.51 -5.56
C ILE A 7 -47.83 1.98 -6.94
N ARG A 8 -46.75 1.18 -7.02
CA ARG A 8 -46.32 0.48 -8.24
C ARG A 8 -45.82 -0.90 -7.89
N GLU A 9 -46.03 -1.85 -8.78
CA GLU A 9 -45.43 -3.18 -8.65
C GLU A 9 -43.91 -3.08 -8.83
N ILE A 10 -43.16 -3.75 -7.94
CA ILE A 10 -41.71 -3.83 -8.01
C ILE A 10 -41.35 -4.96 -8.98
N LEU A 11 -40.78 -4.60 -10.12
CA LEU A 11 -40.34 -5.58 -11.12
C LEU A 11 -39.22 -6.45 -10.58
N PRO A 12 -39.19 -7.75 -10.95
CA PRO A 12 -38.02 -8.59 -10.73
C PRO A 12 -36.75 -7.94 -11.29
N VAL A 13 -35.64 -8.10 -10.59
CA VAL A 13 -34.38 -7.39 -10.96
C VAL A 13 -33.88 -7.79 -12.35
N GLU A 14 -34.07 -9.04 -12.76
CA GLU A 14 -33.68 -9.59 -14.06
C GLU A 14 -34.41 -8.90 -15.23
N LYS A 15 -35.68 -8.52 -15.02
CA LYS A 15 -36.46 -7.75 -16.00
C LYS A 15 -36.09 -6.28 -15.97
N TRP A 16 -35.92 -5.73 -14.76
CA TRP A 16 -35.58 -4.32 -14.59
C TRP A 16 -34.22 -3.96 -15.19
N ILE A 17 -33.18 -4.78 -14.96
CA ILE A 17 -31.81 -4.50 -15.39
C ILE A 17 -31.61 -4.59 -16.92
N THR A 18 -32.50 -5.30 -17.62
CA THR A 18 -32.44 -5.49 -19.07
C THR A 18 -33.34 -4.52 -19.84
N ASP A 19 -34.17 -3.75 -19.15
CA ASP A 19 -35.11 -2.84 -19.81
C ASP A 19 -34.55 -1.40 -19.88
N PRO A 20 -34.32 -0.89 -21.11
CA PRO A 20 -33.84 0.47 -21.33
C PRO A 20 -34.73 1.57 -20.73
N PHE A 21 -36.01 1.27 -20.49
CA PHE A 21 -36.92 2.21 -19.84
C PHE A 21 -36.48 2.56 -18.44
N TYR A 22 -35.96 1.56 -17.66
CA TYR A 22 -35.57 1.72 -16.27
C TYR A 22 -34.08 2.05 -16.07
N VAL A 23 -33.18 1.48 -16.89
CA VAL A 23 -31.73 1.61 -16.73
C VAL A 23 -31.06 2.43 -17.84
N GLY A 24 -31.86 2.96 -18.76
CA GLY A 24 -31.39 3.79 -19.88
C GLY A 24 -30.71 3.00 -21.00
N PRO A 25 -30.07 3.68 -21.96
CA PRO A 25 -29.43 3.05 -23.11
C PRO A 25 -28.35 2.01 -22.73
N SER A 26 -27.85 2.08 -21.52
CA SER A 26 -26.83 1.15 -21.00
C SER A 26 -27.35 -0.28 -20.80
N ALA A 27 -28.66 -0.52 -20.80
CA ALA A 27 -29.25 -1.85 -20.61
C ALA A 27 -28.62 -2.95 -21.48
N ASN A 28 -28.36 -2.60 -22.77
CA ASN A 28 -27.77 -3.52 -23.74
C ASN A 28 -26.27 -3.77 -23.57
N TYR A 29 -25.60 -2.99 -22.70
CA TYR A 29 -24.14 -3.01 -22.50
C TYR A 29 -23.74 -3.45 -21.10
N ILE A 30 -24.73 -3.85 -20.26
CA ILE A 30 -24.43 -4.33 -18.91
C ILE A 30 -23.78 -5.72 -19.03
N ARG A 31 -22.56 -5.82 -18.56
CA ARG A 31 -21.79 -7.06 -18.60
C ARG A 31 -22.37 -8.12 -17.67
N PRO A 32 -22.23 -9.42 -18.00
CA PRO A 32 -22.81 -10.52 -17.21
C PRO A 32 -22.48 -10.43 -15.72
N TYR A 33 -21.22 -10.29 -15.35
CA TYR A 33 -20.80 -10.24 -13.96
C TYR A 33 -21.35 -9.02 -13.19
N VAL A 34 -21.59 -7.88 -13.85
CA VAL A 34 -22.27 -6.73 -13.23
C VAL A 34 -23.75 -7.04 -13.01
N ARG A 35 -24.37 -7.74 -13.96
CA ARG A 35 -25.75 -8.20 -13.81
C ARG A 35 -25.90 -9.16 -12.66
N GLU A 36 -25.05 -10.19 -12.59
CA GLU A 36 -25.00 -11.16 -11.50
C GLU A 36 -24.82 -10.50 -10.13
N PHE A 37 -23.95 -9.51 -10.05
CA PHE A 37 -23.75 -8.74 -8.82
C PHE A 37 -25.00 -7.98 -8.37
N VAL A 38 -25.70 -7.32 -9.30
CA VAL A 38 -26.95 -6.61 -8.99
C VAL A 38 -28.06 -7.59 -8.61
N GLU A 39 -28.15 -8.74 -9.30
CA GLU A 39 -29.08 -9.81 -8.99
C GLU A 39 -28.79 -10.46 -7.63
N GLU A 40 -27.52 -10.72 -7.31
CA GLU A 40 -27.11 -11.24 -6.01
C GLU A 40 -27.54 -10.33 -4.86
N PHE A 41 -27.27 -9.03 -4.96
CA PHE A 41 -27.67 -8.07 -3.93
C PHE A 41 -29.18 -8.05 -3.68
N ASN A 42 -29.99 -8.18 -4.73
CA ASN A 42 -31.46 -8.05 -4.63
C ASN A 42 -32.18 -9.35 -4.29
N ASN A 43 -31.68 -10.49 -4.78
CA ASN A 43 -32.38 -11.78 -4.69
C ASN A 43 -31.81 -12.71 -3.62
N SER A 44 -30.53 -12.51 -3.24
CA SER A 44 -29.90 -13.42 -2.25
C SER A 44 -30.26 -13.04 -0.82
N THR A 45 -30.40 -14.06 -0.01
CA THR A 45 -30.70 -13.94 1.42
C THR A 45 -29.63 -14.65 2.24
N TYR A 46 -29.55 -14.31 3.51
CA TYR A 46 -28.74 -15.01 4.50
C TYR A 46 -29.49 -15.12 5.83
N VAL A 47 -29.02 -15.98 6.72
CA VAL A 47 -29.60 -16.12 8.07
C VAL A 47 -28.84 -15.20 9.02
N ASN A 48 -29.53 -14.22 9.61
CA ASN A 48 -28.92 -13.29 10.56
C ASN A 48 -28.73 -13.90 11.96
N GLU A 49 -28.12 -13.15 12.88
CA GLU A 49 -27.87 -13.57 14.27
C GLU A 49 -29.14 -13.95 15.07
N MET A 50 -30.30 -13.47 14.65
CA MET A 50 -31.59 -13.80 15.24
C MET A 50 -32.26 -15.04 14.60
N GLY A 51 -31.56 -15.71 13.68
CA GLY A 51 -32.10 -16.86 12.94
C GLY A 51 -33.12 -16.50 11.86
N LEU A 52 -33.24 -15.22 11.48
CA LEU A 52 -34.15 -14.76 10.43
C LEU A 52 -33.48 -14.81 9.06
N THR A 53 -34.19 -15.32 8.06
CA THR A 53 -33.76 -15.19 6.66
C THR A 53 -34.05 -13.78 6.17
N VAL A 54 -33.01 -13.04 5.87
CA VAL A 54 -33.06 -11.61 5.50
C VAL A 54 -32.28 -11.36 4.18
N PRO A 55 -32.65 -10.34 3.40
CA PRO A 55 -31.94 -10.01 2.16
C PRO A 55 -30.54 -9.47 2.46
N LYS A 56 -29.61 -9.70 1.53
CA LYS A 56 -28.30 -9.04 1.57
C LYS A 56 -28.49 -7.53 1.44
N ARG A 57 -27.81 -6.76 2.30
CA ARG A 57 -27.86 -5.29 2.31
C ARG A 57 -26.48 -4.66 2.35
N LYS A 58 -25.46 -5.48 2.15
CA LYS A 58 -24.08 -5.03 1.99
C LYS A 58 -23.58 -5.41 0.61
N PHE A 59 -22.69 -4.60 0.07
CA PHE A 59 -21.97 -4.97 -1.14
C PHE A 59 -20.51 -4.52 -1.12
N ILE A 60 -19.65 -5.28 -1.80
CA ILE A 60 -18.26 -4.95 -2.06
C ILE A 60 -18.00 -5.11 -3.55
N ALA A 61 -17.62 -4.00 -4.21
CA ALA A 61 -17.16 -4.03 -5.58
C ALA A 61 -15.65 -3.79 -5.60
N THR A 62 -14.88 -4.86 -5.84
CA THR A 62 -13.41 -4.87 -5.81
C THR A 62 -12.83 -5.54 -7.05
N GLY A 63 -11.53 -5.81 -7.06
CA GLY A 63 -10.83 -6.42 -8.18
C GLY A 63 -10.00 -5.42 -8.97
N ALA A 64 -9.67 -5.79 -10.20
CA ALA A 64 -8.76 -5.04 -11.06
C ALA A 64 -9.26 -3.64 -11.42
N SER A 65 -8.37 -2.78 -11.89
CA SER A 65 -8.72 -1.46 -12.40
C SER A 65 -9.60 -1.56 -13.67
N ARG A 66 -10.50 -0.58 -13.87
CA ARG A 66 -11.38 -0.51 -15.07
C ARG A 66 -12.31 -1.71 -15.28
N THR A 67 -12.60 -2.49 -14.26
CA THR A 67 -13.58 -3.59 -14.33
C THR A 67 -15.03 -3.14 -14.14
N GLY A 68 -15.31 -1.85 -14.00
CA GLY A 68 -16.67 -1.35 -13.87
C GLY A 68 -17.25 -1.39 -12.45
N LYS A 69 -16.40 -1.43 -11.41
CA LYS A 69 -16.82 -1.42 -9.99
C LYS A 69 -17.82 -0.31 -9.67
N SER A 70 -17.46 0.94 -9.98
CA SER A 70 -18.34 2.09 -9.73
C SER A 70 -19.59 2.06 -10.63
N TYR A 71 -19.51 1.44 -11.82
CA TYR A 71 -20.68 1.24 -12.70
C TYR A 71 -21.67 0.26 -12.07
N GLY A 72 -21.20 -0.88 -11.55
CA GLY A 72 -22.05 -1.85 -10.86
C GLY A 72 -22.74 -1.25 -9.62
N ALA A 73 -21.99 -0.51 -8.81
CA ALA A 73 -22.54 0.19 -7.65
C ALA A 73 -23.61 1.23 -8.05
N ARG A 74 -23.40 2.00 -9.14
CA ARG A 74 -24.42 2.94 -9.64
C ARG A 74 -25.70 2.22 -10.07
N LYS A 75 -25.60 1.03 -10.68
CA LYS A 75 -26.79 0.22 -11.03
C LYS A 75 -27.51 -0.28 -9.78
N LEU A 76 -26.79 -0.65 -8.71
CA LEU A 76 -27.41 -0.97 -7.42
C LEU A 76 -28.16 0.24 -6.84
N ILE A 77 -27.54 1.42 -6.83
CA ILE A 77 -28.21 2.63 -6.34
C ILE A 77 -29.44 2.98 -7.18
N GLN A 78 -29.37 2.87 -8.52
CA GLN A 78 -30.54 3.04 -9.39
C GLN A 78 -31.66 2.06 -9.03
N ARG A 79 -31.32 0.80 -8.73
CA ARG A 79 -32.31 -0.21 -8.31
C ARG A 79 -32.95 0.14 -6.97
N ILE A 80 -32.16 0.54 -5.98
CA ILE A 80 -32.67 0.97 -4.67
C ILE A 80 -33.63 2.16 -4.81
N LEU A 81 -33.25 3.17 -5.58
CA LEU A 81 -34.11 4.32 -5.88
C LEU A 81 -35.41 3.90 -6.56
N TYR A 82 -35.34 2.95 -7.53
CA TYR A 82 -36.51 2.42 -8.18
C TYR A 82 -37.46 1.75 -7.18
N GLU A 83 -36.97 0.90 -6.30
CA GLU A 83 -37.77 0.25 -5.27
C GLU A 83 -38.44 1.27 -4.34
N MET A 84 -37.67 2.28 -3.88
CA MET A 84 -38.22 3.36 -3.04
C MET A 84 -39.33 4.12 -3.77
N SER A 85 -39.18 4.41 -5.05
CA SER A 85 -40.16 5.14 -5.86
C SER A 85 -41.46 4.38 -6.06
N CYS A 86 -41.47 3.07 -5.80
CA CYS A 86 -42.69 2.24 -5.86
C CYS A 86 -43.57 2.39 -4.61
N TRP A 87 -43.08 3.11 -3.58
CA TRP A 87 -43.80 3.31 -2.33
C TRP A 87 -44.16 4.79 -2.11
N LYS A 88 -45.41 5.02 -1.74
CA LYS A 88 -45.80 6.29 -1.12
C LYS A 88 -45.49 6.22 0.37
N ASN A 89 -44.85 7.28 0.90
CA ASN A 89 -44.43 7.35 2.30
C ASN A 89 -43.49 6.18 2.69
N PHE A 90 -42.45 5.93 1.89
CA PHE A 90 -41.44 4.89 2.13
C PHE A 90 -40.93 4.83 3.57
N PRO A 91 -40.62 5.97 4.27
CA PRO A 91 -40.13 5.96 5.66
C PRO A 91 -41.11 5.27 6.62
N CYS A 92 -42.42 5.31 6.35
CA CYS A 92 -43.43 4.67 7.18
C CYS A 92 -43.32 3.12 7.22
N LEU A 93 -42.58 2.50 6.27
CA LEU A 93 -42.24 1.07 6.34
C LEU A 93 -41.45 0.78 7.62
N PHE A 94 -40.65 1.71 8.08
CA PHE A 94 -39.79 1.59 9.27
C PHE A 94 -40.36 2.29 10.50
N GLY A 95 -41.59 2.78 10.43
CA GLY A 95 -42.24 3.48 11.54
C GLY A 95 -41.81 4.93 11.70
N LEU A 96 -41.13 5.49 10.72
CA LEU A 96 -40.68 6.89 10.68
C LEU A 96 -41.81 7.82 10.24
N ASP A 97 -41.62 9.13 10.48
CA ASP A 97 -42.53 10.17 10.02
C ASP A 97 -42.60 10.19 8.47
N PRO A 98 -43.78 10.36 7.87
CA PRO A 98 -43.92 10.42 6.41
C PRO A 98 -43.14 11.58 5.75
N ASN A 99 -42.77 12.63 6.52
CA ASN A 99 -41.96 13.75 6.07
C ASN A 99 -40.44 13.50 6.18
N THR A 100 -40.03 12.39 6.79
CA THR A 100 -38.61 12.00 6.82
C THR A 100 -38.11 11.81 5.41
N THR A 101 -36.99 12.49 5.06
CA THR A 101 -36.34 12.33 3.76
C THR A 101 -35.14 11.41 3.88
N PRO A 102 -35.23 10.15 3.38
CA PRO A 102 -34.09 9.23 3.40
C PRO A 102 -32.92 9.77 2.60
N LYS A 103 -31.72 9.69 3.16
CA LYS A 103 -30.48 10.15 2.52
C LYS A 103 -29.53 9.00 2.22
N ILE A 104 -28.91 9.06 1.08
CA ILE A 104 -27.85 8.16 0.65
C ILE A 104 -26.58 8.98 0.51
N PHE A 105 -25.47 8.53 1.10
CA PHE A 105 -24.20 9.21 1.01
C PHE A 105 -23.25 8.48 0.06
N TRP A 106 -22.72 9.22 -0.91
CA TRP A 106 -21.60 8.76 -1.74
C TRP A 106 -20.34 9.42 -1.24
N LEU A 107 -19.49 8.66 -0.53
CA LEU A 107 -18.26 9.17 0.08
C LEU A 107 -17.04 8.74 -0.71
N SER A 108 -16.08 9.65 -0.83
CA SER A 108 -14.75 9.39 -1.39
C SER A 108 -13.70 10.09 -0.53
N TYR A 109 -12.42 9.84 -0.78
CA TYR A 109 -11.33 10.45 0.01
C TYR A 109 -11.28 11.99 -0.05
N THR A 110 -11.85 12.60 -1.08
CA THR A 110 -12.11 14.05 -1.13
C THR A 110 -13.53 14.35 -1.61
N LEU A 111 -14.09 15.47 -1.13
CA LEU A 111 -15.41 15.93 -1.57
C LEU A 111 -15.44 16.22 -3.08
N SER A 112 -14.36 16.77 -3.64
CA SER A 112 -14.25 17.02 -5.09
C SER A 112 -14.33 15.74 -5.90
N LYS A 113 -13.64 14.67 -5.45
CA LYS A 113 -13.66 13.36 -6.11
C LYS A 113 -15.04 12.70 -6.01
N SER A 114 -15.68 12.76 -4.84
CA SER A 114 -17.05 12.28 -4.65
C SER A 114 -18.02 12.92 -5.66
N LYS A 115 -17.94 14.25 -5.82
CA LYS A 115 -18.78 14.99 -6.80
C LYS A 115 -18.44 14.67 -8.24
N SER A 116 -17.15 14.59 -8.60
CA SER A 116 -16.71 14.53 -10.00
C SER A 116 -16.81 13.14 -10.64
N THR A 117 -16.60 12.07 -9.88
CA THR A 117 -16.54 10.70 -10.43
C THR A 117 -17.83 9.92 -10.23
N GLY A 118 -18.16 9.56 -8.99
CA GLY A 118 -19.30 8.69 -8.69
C GLY A 118 -20.65 9.36 -8.98
N LEU A 119 -20.89 10.48 -8.31
CA LEU A 119 -22.21 11.14 -8.33
C LEU A 119 -22.53 11.74 -9.70
N LYS A 120 -21.57 12.41 -10.36
CA LYS A 120 -21.77 12.98 -11.70
C LYS A 120 -22.17 11.94 -12.75
N GLN A 121 -21.56 10.74 -12.66
CA GLN A 121 -21.93 9.65 -13.57
C GLN A 121 -23.31 9.05 -13.23
N LEU A 122 -23.65 8.95 -11.94
CA LEU A 122 -24.97 8.51 -11.49
C LEU A 122 -26.07 9.49 -11.97
N ILE A 123 -25.82 10.81 -11.89
CA ILE A 123 -26.71 11.84 -12.44
C ILE A 123 -26.97 11.60 -13.94
N LYS A 124 -25.91 11.38 -14.71
CA LYS A 124 -26.05 11.09 -16.16
C LYS A 124 -26.82 9.81 -16.43
N ASP A 125 -26.55 8.75 -15.64
CA ASP A 125 -27.27 7.49 -15.75
C ASP A 125 -28.77 7.69 -15.49
N ILE A 126 -29.15 8.45 -14.46
CA ILE A 126 -30.54 8.78 -14.10
C ILE A 126 -31.20 9.63 -15.20
N ASP A 127 -30.54 10.69 -15.64
CA ASP A 127 -31.13 11.61 -16.66
C ASP A 127 -31.35 10.93 -18.00
N SER A 128 -30.59 9.90 -18.34
CA SER A 128 -30.73 9.11 -19.56
C SER A 128 -31.86 8.08 -19.50
N CYS A 129 -32.46 7.83 -18.34
CA CYS A 129 -33.51 6.81 -18.17
C CYS A 129 -34.91 7.43 -18.31
N PRO A 130 -35.76 6.94 -19.23
CA PRO A 130 -37.13 7.44 -19.40
C PRO A 130 -37.96 7.35 -18.12
N TYR A 131 -37.78 6.32 -17.30
CA TYR A 131 -38.49 6.14 -16.05
C TYR A 131 -38.40 7.36 -15.11
N TRP A 132 -37.23 7.96 -15.00
CA TRP A 132 -36.98 9.10 -14.10
C TRP A 132 -37.52 10.44 -14.67
N GLN A 133 -38.03 10.43 -15.91
CA GLN A 133 -38.67 11.58 -16.51
C GLN A 133 -40.20 11.60 -16.27
N LEU A 134 -40.76 10.55 -15.65
CA LEU A 134 -42.16 10.48 -15.32
C LEU A 134 -42.57 11.57 -14.28
N PRO A 135 -43.80 12.10 -14.37
CA PRO A 135 -44.33 13.03 -13.40
C PRO A 135 -44.21 12.51 -11.95
N GLY A 136 -43.69 13.32 -11.05
CA GLY A 136 -43.50 12.98 -9.64
C GLY A 136 -42.24 12.16 -9.35
N LEU A 137 -41.44 11.78 -10.35
CA LEU A 137 -40.17 11.08 -10.17
C LEU A 137 -38.96 11.91 -10.61
N LYS A 138 -39.20 13.02 -11.34
CA LYS A 138 -38.11 13.85 -11.83
C LYS A 138 -37.31 14.48 -10.66
N ARG A 139 -35.99 14.34 -10.70
CA ARG A 139 -35.09 14.99 -9.74
C ARG A 139 -35.07 16.52 -9.92
N LYS A 140 -34.64 17.24 -8.88
CA LYS A 140 -34.29 18.65 -9.01
C LYS A 140 -33.05 18.81 -9.90
N ASP A 141 -33.01 19.87 -10.68
CA ASP A 141 -31.87 20.17 -11.55
C ASP A 141 -30.72 20.80 -10.77
N VAL A 142 -29.95 19.93 -10.08
CA VAL A 142 -28.74 20.27 -9.33
C VAL A 142 -27.61 19.38 -9.84
N GLU A 143 -26.45 19.96 -10.13
CA GLU A 143 -25.32 19.24 -10.72
C GLU A 143 -24.50 18.44 -9.70
N THR A 144 -24.53 18.81 -8.44
CA THR A 144 -23.65 18.27 -7.38
C THR A 144 -24.35 17.29 -6.46
N GLU A 145 -25.67 17.12 -6.60
CA GLU A 145 -26.52 16.31 -5.72
C GLU A 145 -27.65 15.69 -6.52
N LEU A 146 -28.17 14.56 -6.07
CA LEU A 146 -29.38 13.97 -6.61
C LEU A 146 -30.52 14.13 -5.62
N ILE A 147 -31.44 15.02 -5.92
CA ILE A 147 -32.58 15.33 -5.05
C ILE A 147 -33.88 14.91 -5.73
N PHE A 148 -34.46 13.82 -5.22
CA PHE A 148 -35.78 13.35 -5.59
C PHE A 148 -36.85 13.78 -4.57
N PRO A 149 -38.13 13.74 -4.91
CA PRO A 149 -39.22 14.01 -3.95
C PRO A 149 -39.25 13.05 -2.75
N PHE A 150 -38.58 11.90 -2.83
CA PHE A 150 -38.65 10.81 -1.85
C PHE A 150 -37.27 10.39 -1.31
N CYS A 151 -36.16 10.94 -1.82
CA CYS A 151 -34.80 10.56 -1.40
C CYS A 151 -33.78 11.61 -1.87
N GLU A 152 -32.71 11.78 -1.12
CA GLU A 152 -31.57 12.60 -1.51
C GLU A 152 -30.30 11.77 -1.57
N ILE A 153 -29.44 11.98 -2.58
CA ILE A 153 -28.09 11.40 -2.64
C ILE A 153 -27.08 12.53 -2.59
N LEU A 154 -26.27 12.52 -1.55
CA LEU A 154 -25.35 13.60 -1.19
C LEU A 154 -23.88 13.13 -1.27
N PRO A 155 -22.98 13.97 -1.78
CA PRO A 155 -21.55 13.70 -1.72
C PRO A 155 -20.99 13.97 -0.33
N GLY A 156 -19.96 13.21 0.05
CA GLY A 156 -19.25 13.45 1.31
C GLY A 156 -17.80 12.96 1.26
N SER A 157 -17.03 13.34 2.26
CA SER A 157 -15.66 12.87 2.44
C SER A 157 -15.30 12.60 3.92
N GLN A 158 -16.14 13.02 4.86
CA GLN A 158 -15.90 12.90 6.30
C GLN A 158 -17.19 12.53 7.03
N VAL A 159 -17.05 11.99 8.26
CA VAL A 159 -18.20 11.58 9.11
C VAL A 159 -19.08 12.78 9.49
N GLU A 160 -18.49 13.96 9.67
CA GLU A 160 -19.18 15.19 10.03
C GLU A 160 -20.26 15.57 9.02
N HIS A 161 -20.12 15.17 7.76
CA HIS A 161 -21.11 15.43 6.71
C HIS A 161 -22.41 14.59 6.87
N ILE A 162 -22.38 13.55 7.72
CA ILE A 162 -23.50 12.61 7.91
C ILE A 162 -24.13 12.71 9.30
N VAL A 163 -23.56 13.52 10.20
CA VAL A 163 -24.08 13.66 11.56
C VAL A 163 -25.41 14.39 11.55
N GLY A 164 -26.42 13.78 12.19
CA GLY A 164 -27.77 14.36 12.28
C GLY A 164 -28.68 14.08 11.09
N GLU A 165 -28.24 13.28 10.11
CA GLU A 165 -29.01 12.97 8.91
C GLU A 165 -29.71 11.62 8.97
N ASP A 166 -30.91 11.53 8.35
CA ASP A 166 -31.69 10.29 8.22
C ASP A 166 -31.08 9.37 7.14
N MET A 167 -30.00 8.71 7.51
CA MET A 167 -29.20 7.94 6.56
C MET A 167 -29.81 6.58 6.26
N LEU A 168 -30.29 6.40 5.02
CA LEU A 168 -30.75 5.10 4.49
C LEU A 168 -29.55 4.21 4.14
N GLY A 169 -28.52 4.79 3.52
CA GLY A 169 -27.36 4.00 3.13
C GLY A 169 -26.16 4.84 2.72
N CYS A 170 -25.05 4.15 2.49
CA CYS A 170 -23.80 4.76 2.07
C CYS A 170 -23.03 3.92 1.07
N VAL A 171 -22.26 4.61 0.24
CA VAL A 171 -21.23 4.02 -0.63
C VAL A 171 -19.91 4.69 -0.28
N LEU A 172 -18.92 3.89 0.06
CA LEU A 172 -17.55 4.33 0.29
C LEU A 172 -16.72 4.01 -0.96
N ASP A 173 -16.43 5.02 -1.75
CA ASP A 173 -15.67 4.92 -3.01
C ASP A 173 -14.20 5.22 -2.77
N GLU A 174 -13.32 4.45 -3.40
CA GLU A 174 -11.86 4.51 -3.22
C GLU A 174 -11.43 4.33 -1.75
N ALA A 175 -12.01 3.34 -1.09
CA ALA A 175 -11.86 3.11 0.36
C ALA A 175 -10.41 2.88 0.83
N ASN A 176 -9.50 2.44 -0.05
CA ASN A 176 -8.09 2.19 0.26
C ASN A 176 -7.15 3.38 0.00
N VAL A 177 -7.65 4.56 -0.38
CA VAL A 177 -6.83 5.70 -0.84
C VAL A 177 -6.90 6.89 0.15
N ARG A 178 -7.33 6.69 1.38
CA ARG A 178 -7.43 7.77 2.36
C ARG A 178 -6.09 8.10 2.99
N LYS A 179 -5.68 9.38 2.93
CA LYS A 179 -4.56 9.90 3.73
C LYS A 179 -5.09 10.39 5.09
N VAL A 180 -4.51 9.90 6.16
CA VAL A 180 -4.91 10.24 7.53
C VAL A 180 -3.79 11.00 8.24
N ALA A 181 -4.16 12.02 9.01
CA ALA A 181 -3.19 12.87 9.71
C ALA A 181 -2.63 12.22 10.99
N LYS A 182 -3.35 11.29 11.61
CA LYS A 182 -2.93 10.53 12.81
C LYS A 182 -3.70 9.21 12.89
N GLY A 183 -3.01 8.10 13.14
CA GLY A 183 -3.58 6.76 13.24
C GLY A 183 -3.30 5.88 12.01
N THR A 184 -3.75 4.62 12.03
CA THR A 184 -3.66 3.79 10.84
C THR A 184 -4.85 4.11 9.92
N GLU A 185 -4.57 4.26 8.63
CA GLU A 185 -5.57 4.57 7.57
C GLU A 185 -6.72 3.54 7.58
N VAL A 186 -6.40 2.29 7.87
CA VAL A 186 -7.35 1.17 7.97
C VAL A 186 -8.32 1.37 9.12
N GLU A 187 -7.83 1.73 10.32
CA GLU A 187 -8.67 1.88 11.52
C GLU A 187 -9.67 3.03 11.39
N GLU A 188 -9.24 4.18 10.87
CA GLU A 188 -10.15 5.32 10.68
C GLU A 188 -11.20 5.05 9.61
N THR A 189 -10.81 4.41 8.50
CA THR A 189 -11.76 4.01 7.45
C THR A 189 -12.75 2.98 7.98
N GLN A 190 -12.29 2.02 8.77
CA GLN A 190 -13.13 1.02 9.42
C GLN A 190 -14.10 1.65 10.41
N LYS A 191 -13.63 2.56 11.26
CA LYS A 191 -14.46 3.29 12.22
C LYS A 191 -15.54 4.10 11.52
N MET A 192 -15.15 4.86 10.50
CA MET A 192 -16.10 5.63 9.70
C MET A 192 -17.17 4.75 9.06
N PHE A 193 -16.79 3.64 8.45
CA PHE A 193 -17.72 2.71 7.82
C PHE A 193 -18.68 2.07 8.83
N GLN A 194 -18.17 1.72 10.02
CA GLN A 194 -19.00 1.20 11.12
C GLN A 194 -20.00 2.24 11.63
N GLU A 195 -19.59 3.48 11.84
CA GLU A 195 -20.49 4.56 12.28
C GLU A 195 -21.61 4.82 11.27
N MET A 196 -21.27 4.86 9.97
CA MET A 196 -22.27 5.01 8.92
C MET A 196 -23.28 3.87 8.92
N ARG A 197 -22.79 2.63 8.98
CA ARG A 197 -23.67 1.45 9.04
C ARG A 197 -24.56 1.45 10.27
N GLN A 198 -24.02 1.78 11.44
CA GLN A 198 -24.82 1.87 12.67
C GLN A 198 -25.97 2.89 12.55
N ARG A 199 -25.70 4.09 12.00
CA ARG A 199 -26.74 5.09 11.79
C ARG A 199 -27.85 4.60 10.87
N SER A 200 -27.50 3.97 9.76
CA SER A 200 -28.47 3.40 8.83
C SER A 200 -29.31 2.29 9.50
N VAL A 201 -28.64 1.41 10.26
CA VAL A 201 -29.35 0.32 11.01
C VAL A 201 -30.28 0.90 12.06
N MET A 202 -29.85 1.89 12.83
CA MET A 202 -30.67 2.50 13.90
C MET A 202 -31.91 3.22 13.35
N THR A 203 -31.82 3.83 12.16
CA THR A 203 -32.92 4.61 11.57
C THR A 203 -33.84 3.74 10.72
N PHE A 204 -33.28 2.87 9.87
CA PHE A 204 -34.04 2.11 8.85
C PHE A 204 -34.07 0.61 9.14
N SER A 205 -34.37 0.21 10.38
CA SER A 205 -34.62 -1.19 10.74
C SER A 205 -36.00 -1.37 11.34
N LYS A 206 -36.60 -2.52 11.09
CA LYS A 206 -37.88 -2.91 11.68
C LYS A 206 -37.93 -4.42 11.94
N ASN A 207 -38.30 -4.82 13.15
CA ASN A 207 -38.40 -6.22 13.54
C ASN A 207 -37.10 -7.01 13.28
N GLY A 208 -35.93 -6.39 13.48
CA GLY A 208 -34.64 -7.03 13.24
C GLY A 208 -34.23 -7.13 11.78
N ILE A 209 -34.99 -6.55 10.85
CA ILE A 209 -34.68 -6.51 9.44
C ILE A 209 -34.20 -5.11 9.09
N TRP A 210 -32.97 -5.01 8.61
CA TRP A 210 -32.40 -3.78 8.09
C TRP A 210 -32.86 -3.51 6.66
N GLY A 211 -33.48 -2.37 6.45
CA GLY A 211 -33.95 -1.93 5.13
C GLY A 211 -33.02 -0.92 4.44
N GLY A 212 -31.97 -0.47 5.14
CA GLY A 212 -30.93 0.34 4.54
C GLY A 212 -29.88 -0.52 3.84
N PHE A 213 -28.72 0.10 3.49
CA PHE A 213 -27.62 -0.62 2.85
C PHE A 213 -26.26 0.04 3.12
N SER A 214 -25.18 -0.70 2.87
CA SER A 214 -23.82 -0.15 2.85
C SER A 214 -23.00 -0.79 1.73
N GLY A 215 -22.15 0.01 1.08
CA GLY A 215 -21.34 -0.44 -0.02
C GLY A 215 -19.90 0.07 0.03
N ILE A 216 -18.98 -0.76 -0.45
CA ILE A 216 -17.56 -0.44 -0.59
C ILE A 216 -17.18 -0.61 -2.04
N ILE A 217 -16.49 0.39 -2.59
CA ILE A 217 -15.90 0.35 -3.93
C ILE A 217 -14.43 0.70 -3.80
N SER A 218 -13.55 -0.24 -4.11
CA SER A 218 -12.12 0.03 -4.19
C SER A 218 -11.38 -1.13 -4.82
N SER A 219 -10.19 -0.89 -5.36
CA SER A 219 -9.27 -1.98 -5.67
C SER A 219 -8.61 -2.46 -4.37
N SER A 220 -8.47 -3.77 -4.20
CA SER A 220 -7.69 -4.33 -3.11
C SER A 220 -6.21 -4.16 -3.44
N THR A 221 -5.45 -3.61 -2.50
CA THR A 221 -4.02 -3.34 -2.68
C THR A 221 -3.16 -4.37 -1.97
N THR A 222 -3.41 -4.58 -0.69
CA THR A 222 -2.68 -5.52 0.18
C THR A 222 -3.66 -6.34 1.02
N SER A 223 -3.22 -7.45 1.59
CA SER A 223 -4.02 -8.29 2.50
C SER A 223 -4.41 -7.56 3.80
N SER A 224 -3.63 -6.58 4.21
CA SER A 224 -3.91 -5.73 5.37
C SER A 224 -4.79 -4.52 5.05
N SER A 225 -5.16 -4.28 3.80
CA SER A 225 -6.02 -3.15 3.43
C SER A 225 -7.44 -3.32 3.98
N PHE A 226 -8.11 -2.19 4.25
CA PHE A 226 -9.50 -2.18 4.74
C PHE A 226 -10.43 -3.04 3.85
N VAL A 227 -10.32 -2.92 2.55
CA VAL A 227 -11.17 -3.65 1.59
C VAL A 227 -10.89 -5.15 1.62
N ALA A 228 -9.62 -5.57 1.77
CA ALA A 228 -9.26 -6.98 1.87
C ALA A 228 -9.83 -7.61 3.15
N ILE A 229 -9.72 -6.92 4.28
CA ILE A 229 -10.27 -7.37 5.57
C ILE A 229 -11.80 -7.51 5.48
N GLU A 230 -12.49 -6.52 4.92
CA GLU A 230 -13.95 -6.57 4.79
C GLU A 230 -14.40 -7.63 3.75
N LEU A 231 -13.61 -7.87 2.70
CA LEU A 231 -13.86 -8.93 1.72
C LEU A 231 -13.75 -10.33 2.33
N GLU A 232 -12.73 -10.58 3.15
CA GLU A 232 -12.58 -11.86 3.86
C GLU A 232 -13.76 -12.10 4.83
N LYS A 233 -14.15 -11.08 5.60
CA LYS A 233 -15.34 -11.14 6.44
C LYS A 233 -16.59 -11.44 5.62
N ALA A 234 -16.78 -10.75 4.51
CA ALA A 234 -17.92 -10.93 3.63
C ALA A 234 -18.02 -12.35 3.04
N LYS A 235 -16.88 -12.92 2.62
CA LYS A 235 -16.80 -14.31 2.13
C LYS A 235 -17.14 -15.32 3.22
N LYS A 236 -16.76 -15.05 4.48
CA LYS A 236 -17.05 -15.90 5.62
C LYS A 236 -18.51 -15.80 6.07
N ASP A 237 -19.03 -14.59 6.18
CA ASP A 237 -20.36 -14.33 6.75
C ASP A 237 -21.51 -14.55 5.73
N GLY A 238 -21.23 -14.46 4.44
CA GLY A 238 -22.19 -14.67 3.35
C GLY A 238 -23.29 -13.60 3.24
N ASP A 239 -23.21 -12.52 4.03
CA ASP A 239 -24.23 -11.47 4.15
C ASP A 239 -24.07 -10.32 3.12
N THR A 240 -23.06 -10.41 2.28
CA THR A 240 -22.60 -9.35 1.37
C THR A 240 -22.63 -9.84 -0.06
N ALA A 241 -23.09 -9.00 -1.00
CA ALA A 241 -22.94 -9.24 -2.43
C ALA A 241 -21.55 -8.80 -2.87
N ILE A 242 -20.84 -9.65 -3.62
CA ILE A 242 -19.44 -9.41 -3.97
C ILE A 242 -19.29 -9.34 -5.49
N MET A 243 -18.69 -8.24 -5.97
CA MET A 243 -18.20 -8.13 -7.34
C MET A 243 -16.68 -8.09 -7.31
N GLU A 244 -16.05 -9.14 -7.80
CA GLU A 244 -14.59 -9.27 -7.90
C GLU A 244 -14.26 -9.77 -9.30
N ALA A 245 -13.55 -8.97 -10.11
CA ALA A 245 -13.22 -9.33 -11.48
C ALA A 245 -11.83 -8.85 -11.88
N SER A 246 -11.14 -9.66 -12.70
CA SER A 246 -9.94 -9.26 -13.42
C SER A 246 -10.30 -8.44 -14.69
N VAL A 247 -9.32 -7.75 -15.29
CA VAL A 247 -9.55 -7.01 -16.54
C VAL A 247 -9.96 -7.93 -17.70
N TYR A 248 -9.46 -9.16 -17.71
CA TYR A 248 -9.71 -10.15 -18.77
C TYR A 248 -11.02 -10.94 -18.56
N GLU A 249 -11.53 -11.03 -17.33
CA GLU A 249 -12.91 -11.48 -17.09
C GLU A 249 -13.91 -10.38 -17.46
N ALA A 250 -13.55 -9.14 -17.15
CA ALA A 250 -14.38 -7.99 -17.50
C ALA A 250 -14.45 -7.73 -19.02
N ASN A 251 -13.40 -8.01 -19.77
CA ASN A 251 -13.28 -7.72 -21.21
C ASN A 251 -12.65 -8.90 -21.98
N PRO A 252 -13.25 -10.09 -21.96
CA PRO A 252 -12.61 -11.30 -22.50
C PRO A 252 -12.29 -11.20 -24.01
N GLU A 253 -13.01 -10.37 -24.74
CA GLU A 253 -12.80 -10.13 -26.18
C GLU A 253 -11.51 -9.36 -26.50
N GLN A 254 -10.90 -8.69 -25.51
CA GLN A 254 -9.68 -7.89 -25.68
C GLN A 254 -8.40 -8.70 -25.45
N TYR A 255 -8.52 -9.91 -24.93
CA TYR A 255 -7.37 -10.73 -24.48
C TYR A 255 -7.29 -12.06 -25.23
N SER A 256 -6.07 -12.63 -25.27
CA SER A 256 -5.87 -13.95 -25.87
C SER A 256 -6.61 -15.05 -25.08
N LYS A 257 -7.07 -16.07 -25.80
CA LYS A 257 -7.69 -17.26 -25.18
C LYS A 257 -6.63 -18.14 -24.49
N GLU A 258 -5.42 -18.14 -25.02
CA GLU A 258 -4.28 -18.84 -24.42
C GLU A 258 -3.86 -18.14 -23.13
N LYS A 259 -3.61 -18.93 -22.09
CA LYS A 259 -3.29 -18.45 -20.74
C LYS A 259 -2.04 -19.12 -20.19
N PHE A 260 -1.36 -18.44 -19.28
CA PHE A 260 -0.25 -18.99 -18.51
C PHE A 260 -0.57 -18.93 -17.00
N PRO A 261 -0.05 -19.88 -16.21
CA PRO A 261 -0.35 -19.94 -14.78
C PRO A 261 0.59 -19.05 -13.96
N VAL A 262 0.01 -18.33 -13.02
CA VAL A 262 0.69 -17.46 -12.07
C VAL A 262 0.26 -17.83 -10.65
N PHE A 263 1.23 -18.11 -9.79
CA PHE A 263 0.98 -18.26 -8.36
C PHE A 263 0.82 -16.86 -7.72
N ILE A 264 -0.30 -16.62 -7.07
CA ILE A 264 -0.63 -15.28 -6.50
C ILE A 264 0.06 -15.00 -5.16
N GLY A 265 0.79 -15.97 -4.62
CA GLY A 265 1.42 -15.88 -3.31
C GLY A 265 0.55 -16.42 -2.18
N ASN A 266 1.21 -16.83 -1.11
CA ASN A 266 0.61 -17.09 0.21
C ASN A 266 1.52 -16.45 1.26
N GLY A 267 1.16 -16.44 2.51
CA GLY A 267 1.95 -15.79 3.56
C GLY A 267 3.43 -16.22 3.67
N THR A 268 3.82 -17.31 2.99
CA THR A 268 5.15 -17.94 3.09
C THR A 268 5.94 -17.82 1.78
N ILE A 269 5.27 -17.98 0.63
CA ILE A 269 5.92 -17.93 -0.70
C ILE A 269 5.40 -16.74 -1.46
N ALA A 270 6.32 -15.91 -1.98
CA ALA A 270 6.01 -14.75 -2.81
C ALA A 270 5.37 -15.18 -4.15
N PRO A 271 4.61 -14.31 -4.82
CA PRO A 271 4.07 -14.57 -6.15
C PRO A 271 5.18 -14.87 -7.17
N PHE A 272 4.91 -15.78 -8.11
CA PHE A 272 5.81 -16.09 -9.22
C PHE A 272 5.05 -16.63 -10.44
N ILE A 273 5.64 -16.51 -11.62
CA ILE A 273 5.15 -17.14 -12.85
C ILE A 273 5.59 -18.59 -12.84
N ILE A 274 4.65 -19.52 -12.88
CA ILE A 274 4.92 -20.94 -12.58
C ILE A 274 5.91 -21.57 -13.58
N ASP A 275 5.77 -21.28 -14.87
CA ASP A 275 6.66 -21.79 -15.91
C ASP A 275 8.06 -21.14 -15.91
N GLN A 276 8.26 -20.07 -15.12
CA GLN A 276 9.54 -19.40 -14.90
C GLN A 276 10.12 -19.63 -13.49
N ALA A 277 9.55 -20.56 -12.71
CA ALA A 277 10.04 -20.87 -11.37
C ALA A 277 11.49 -21.36 -11.40
N ASP A 278 12.37 -20.60 -10.77
CA ASP A 278 13.80 -20.93 -10.66
C ASP A 278 14.09 -22.01 -9.59
N SER A 279 15.37 -22.36 -9.45
CA SER A 279 15.80 -23.35 -8.46
C SER A 279 15.56 -22.88 -7.02
N ALA A 280 15.62 -21.56 -6.75
CA ALA A 280 15.42 -21.01 -5.41
C ALA A 280 13.96 -21.17 -4.96
N ILE A 281 13.00 -20.87 -5.84
CA ILE A 281 11.56 -21.07 -5.59
C ILE A 281 11.27 -22.57 -5.37
N LYS A 282 11.81 -23.44 -6.21
CA LYS A 282 11.63 -24.90 -6.09
C LYS A 282 12.19 -25.45 -4.78
N THR A 283 13.37 -24.98 -4.36
CA THR A 283 13.97 -25.34 -3.07
C THR A 283 13.12 -24.82 -1.92
N GLN A 284 12.66 -23.57 -1.98
CA GLN A 284 11.81 -23.00 -0.93
C GLN A 284 10.51 -23.79 -0.75
N ILE A 285 9.88 -24.24 -1.85
CA ILE A 285 8.68 -25.09 -1.80
C ILE A 285 9.00 -26.44 -1.17
N ALA A 286 10.11 -27.07 -1.58
CA ALA A 286 10.53 -28.36 -1.02
C ALA A 286 10.83 -28.26 0.48
N ASP A 287 11.57 -27.24 0.91
CA ASP A 287 11.93 -27.03 2.32
C ASP A 287 10.72 -26.70 3.20
N THR A 288 9.76 -25.93 2.66
CA THR A 288 8.60 -25.46 3.44
C THR A 288 7.49 -26.51 3.51
N TYR A 289 7.21 -27.19 2.40
CA TYR A 289 6.04 -28.07 2.27
C TYR A 289 6.39 -29.54 2.03
N GLY A 290 7.67 -29.87 1.77
CA GLY A 290 8.08 -31.22 1.40
C GLY A 290 7.56 -31.67 0.03
N GLN A 291 7.21 -30.74 -0.86
CA GLN A 291 6.53 -31.01 -2.14
C GLN A 291 7.40 -30.60 -3.33
N THR A 292 7.16 -31.21 -4.48
CA THR A 292 7.63 -30.68 -5.77
C THR A 292 6.77 -29.49 -6.20
N LEU A 293 7.25 -28.67 -7.14
CA LEU A 293 6.49 -27.56 -7.70
C LEU A 293 5.13 -28.01 -8.27
N ASP A 294 5.11 -29.13 -9.00
CA ASP A 294 3.87 -29.62 -9.62
C ASP A 294 2.86 -30.07 -8.57
N GLN A 295 3.29 -30.80 -7.54
CA GLN A 295 2.43 -31.17 -6.41
C GLN A 295 1.90 -29.94 -5.66
N PHE A 296 2.76 -28.95 -5.44
CA PHE A 296 2.37 -27.71 -4.77
C PHE A 296 1.30 -26.94 -5.56
N VAL A 297 1.42 -26.89 -6.88
CA VAL A 297 0.44 -26.23 -7.78
C VAL A 297 -0.88 -27.02 -7.78
N GLU A 298 -0.84 -28.34 -7.85
CA GLU A 298 -2.03 -29.21 -7.81
C GLU A 298 -2.81 -29.09 -6.49
N ASP A 299 -2.10 -28.98 -5.36
CA ASP A 299 -2.71 -28.89 -4.03
C ASP A 299 -3.24 -27.47 -3.71
N ASN A 300 -2.83 -26.45 -4.47
CA ASN A 300 -3.19 -25.06 -4.24
C ASN A 300 -3.90 -24.39 -5.44
N PRO A 301 -4.95 -24.99 -6.04
CA PRO A 301 -5.57 -24.46 -7.26
C PRO A 301 -6.18 -23.06 -7.05
N ASN A 302 -6.61 -22.72 -5.85
CA ASN A 302 -7.18 -21.42 -5.52
C ASN A 302 -6.16 -20.27 -5.47
N LEU A 303 -4.86 -20.62 -5.44
CA LEU A 303 -3.75 -19.68 -5.45
C LEU A 303 -3.11 -19.55 -6.84
N ILE A 304 -3.71 -20.19 -7.86
CA ILE A 304 -3.23 -20.15 -9.23
C ILE A 304 -4.17 -19.30 -10.07
N GLU A 305 -3.64 -18.21 -10.62
CA GLU A 305 -4.35 -17.34 -11.54
C GLU A 305 -3.96 -17.65 -12.98
N MET A 306 -4.95 -17.86 -13.84
CA MET A 306 -4.75 -18.17 -15.27
C MET A 306 -4.82 -16.87 -16.07
N VAL A 307 -3.68 -16.32 -16.43
CA VAL A 307 -3.52 -15.01 -17.07
C VAL A 307 -3.38 -15.13 -18.58
N PRO A 308 -4.05 -14.30 -19.41
CA PRO A 308 -3.89 -14.30 -20.87
C PRO A 308 -2.45 -14.02 -21.31
N VAL A 309 -1.93 -14.80 -22.27
CA VAL A 309 -0.58 -14.65 -22.81
C VAL A 309 -0.34 -13.25 -23.42
N SER A 310 -1.38 -12.63 -23.99
CA SER A 310 -1.28 -11.27 -24.57
C SER A 310 -0.82 -10.17 -23.61
N ILE A 311 -0.88 -10.40 -22.30
CA ILE A 311 -0.43 -9.45 -21.27
C ILE A 311 0.73 -9.98 -20.42
N ARG A 312 1.35 -11.10 -20.83
CA ARG A 312 2.43 -11.76 -20.10
C ARG A 312 3.58 -10.81 -19.76
N LYS A 313 3.96 -9.95 -20.72
CA LYS A 313 5.06 -9.01 -20.54
C LYS A 313 4.90 -8.10 -19.33
N PHE A 314 3.69 -7.62 -19.03
CA PHE A 314 3.43 -6.80 -17.83
C PHE A 314 3.68 -7.58 -16.53
N TYR A 315 3.38 -8.88 -16.52
CA TYR A 315 3.63 -9.74 -15.37
C TYR A 315 5.12 -10.06 -15.20
N GLU A 316 5.86 -10.12 -16.28
CA GLU A 316 7.33 -10.30 -16.26
C GLU A 316 8.04 -9.01 -15.81
N GLU A 317 7.52 -7.84 -16.16
CA GLU A 317 8.08 -6.54 -15.77
C GLU A 317 7.79 -6.22 -14.29
N ASP A 318 6.55 -6.32 -13.84
CA ASP A 318 6.15 -6.15 -12.43
C ASP A 318 4.97 -7.06 -12.07
N LEU A 319 5.32 -8.22 -11.54
CA LEU A 319 4.35 -9.25 -11.18
C LEU A 319 3.35 -8.76 -10.11
N SER A 320 3.85 -8.08 -9.10
CA SER A 320 3.04 -7.60 -7.98
C SER A 320 2.04 -6.55 -8.41
N PHE A 321 2.48 -5.57 -9.18
CA PHE A 321 1.62 -4.55 -9.75
C PHE A 321 0.57 -5.14 -10.69
N SER A 322 0.97 -6.09 -11.55
CA SER A 322 0.07 -6.73 -12.51
C SER A 322 -1.00 -7.59 -11.83
N LEU A 323 -0.64 -8.36 -10.80
CA LEU A 323 -1.60 -9.11 -9.99
C LEU A 323 -2.64 -8.20 -9.33
N ALA A 324 -2.21 -7.09 -8.72
CA ALA A 324 -3.13 -6.16 -8.06
C ALA A 324 -4.03 -5.43 -9.07
N ASN A 325 -3.45 -4.89 -10.17
CA ASN A 325 -4.17 -3.98 -11.06
C ASN A 325 -4.86 -4.67 -12.24
N MET A 326 -4.36 -5.83 -12.69
CA MET A 326 -4.93 -6.56 -13.83
C MET A 326 -5.69 -7.82 -13.41
N SER A 327 -5.19 -8.62 -12.47
CA SER A 327 -5.93 -9.76 -11.92
C SER A 327 -6.89 -9.35 -10.80
N GLY A 328 -6.65 -8.21 -10.14
CA GLY A 328 -7.45 -7.79 -8.99
C GLY A 328 -7.25 -8.69 -7.77
N LYS A 329 -6.17 -9.45 -7.73
CA LYS A 329 -5.89 -10.38 -6.64
C LYS A 329 -5.10 -9.67 -5.54
N VAL A 330 -5.59 -9.83 -4.33
CA VAL A 330 -4.88 -9.40 -3.12
C VAL A 330 -3.68 -10.33 -2.93
N GLN A 331 -2.51 -9.74 -2.84
CA GLN A 331 -1.33 -10.51 -2.50
C GLN A 331 -1.37 -10.87 -1.02
N THR A 332 -1.46 -12.16 -0.72
CA THR A 332 -1.33 -12.70 0.64
C THR A 332 0.13 -12.90 1.04
N GLY A 333 1.05 -12.76 0.10
CA GLY A 333 2.48 -12.72 0.37
C GLY A 333 2.89 -11.31 0.82
N THR A 334 3.71 -11.24 1.84
CA THR A 334 4.30 -10.00 2.34
C THR A 334 4.77 -9.13 1.17
N ASN A 335 4.46 -7.84 1.21
CA ASN A 335 5.09 -6.82 0.35
C ASN A 335 6.58 -6.70 0.71
N LYS A 336 7.34 -7.79 0.59
CA LYS A 336 8.76 -7.77 0.88
C LYS A 336 9.41 -6.71 0.02
N PHE A 337 10.13 -5.82 0.64
CA PHE A 337 10.89 -4.80 -0.06
C PHE A 337 11.99 -5.45 -0.92
N ILE A 338 12.64 -6.49 -0.41
CA ILE A 338 13.63 -7.28 -1.15
C ILE A 338 13.05 -8.67 -1.40
N ASN A 339 12.55 -8.90 -2.61
CA ASN A 339 11.90 -10.16 -2.99
C ASN A 339 12.87 -11.29 -3.32
N ASN A 340 14.15 -10.99 -3.57
CA ASN A 340 15.16 -11.96 -3.94
C ASN A 340 16.27 -12.00 -2.89
N SER A 341 16.32 -13.06 -2.09
CA SER A 341 17.34 -13.27 -1.07
C SER A 341 18.78 -13.34 -1.63
N GLY A 342 18.92 -13.69 -2.90
CA GLY A 342 20.22 -13.67 -3.58
C GLY A 342 20.83 -12.26 -3.67
N ILE A 343 19.98 -11.21 -3.71
CA ILE A 343 20.44 -9.82 -3.71
C ILE A 343 21.10 -9.49 -2.36
N ILE A 344 20.52 -9.94 -1.26
CA ILE A 344 21.08 -9.75 0.09
C ILE A 344 22.39 -10.49 0.24
N LYS A 345 22.48 -11.73 -0.28
CA LYS A 345 23.72 -12.51 -0.23
C LYS A 345 24.89 -11.87 -0.98
N ASN A 346 24.61 -11.07 -1.99
CA ASN A 346 25.64 -10.40 -2.79
C ASN A 346 26.36 -9.24 -2.07
N ILE A 347 25.89 -8.80 -0.90
CA ILE A 347 26.53 -7.71 -0.15
C ILE A 347 27.68 -8.19 0.73
N TRP A 348 27.67 -9.49 1.11
CA TRP A 348 28.62 -10.04 2.06
C TRP A 348 29.96 -10.38 1.43
N ASN A 349 31.02 -10.17 2.19
CA ASN A 349 32.36 -10.70 1.91
C ASN A 349 32.76 -11.73 2.99
N ASP A 350 33.93 -12.36 2.82
CA ASP A 350 34.46 -13.36 3.74
C ASP A 350 35.38 -12.76 4.81
N GLU A 351 35.42 -11.42 4.94
CA GLU A 351 36.26 -10.72 5.91
C GLU A 351 35.72 -10.92 7.34
N LYS A 352 36.63 -10.89 8.31
CA LYS A 352 36.25 -10.94 9.72
C LYS A 352 35.55 -9.64 10.11
N SER A 353 34.39 -9.76 10.71
CA SER A 353 33.67 -8.60 11.23
C SER A 353 34.55 -7.77 12.17
N PRO A 354 34.57 -6.44 12.03
CA PRO A 354 35.18 -5.55 13.00
C PRO A 354 34.41 -5.49 14.32
N LEU A 355 33.20 -6.01 14.37
CA LEU A 355 32.42 -6.16 15.58
C LEU A 355 33.00 -7.32 16.43
N LEU A 356 33.32 -7.06 17.71
CA LEU A 356 33.93 -8.06 18.59
C LEU A 356 32.90 -8.98 19.24
N SER A 357 31.65 -8.54 19.36
CA SER A 357 30.53 -9.34 19.85
C SER A 357 29.44 -9.42 18.80
N GLU A 358 28.84 -10.59 18.60
CA GLU A 358 27.69 -10.72 17.69
C GLU A 358 26.46 -9.96 18.21
N ILE A 359 26.43 -9.71 19.51
CA ILE A 359 25.33 -9.07 20.21
C ILE A 359 25.90 -7.99 21.14
N PRO A 360 26.12 -6.77 20.68
CA PRO A 360 26.63 -5.70 21.54
C PRO A 360 25.52 -5.16 22.45
N GLU A 361 25.74 -5.21 23.73
CA GLU A 361 24.87 -4.66 24.77
C GLU A 361 25.41 -3.31 25.24
N ILE A 362 24.59 -2.27 25.19
CA ILE A 362 24.94 -0.93 25.69
C ILE A 362 23.80 -0.41 26.57
N GLY A 363 24.04 -0.25 27.84
CA GLY A 363 23.11 0.30 28.81
C GLY A 363 23.73 1.36 29.73
N ILE A 364 22.90 2.10 30.46
CA ILE A 364 23.33 3.18 31.36
C ILE A 364 24.32 2.68 32.42
N TYR A 365 24.06 1.49 32.94
CA TYR A 365 24.89 0.90 33.99
C TYR A 365 25.90 -0.14 33.47
N ASP A 366 25.92 -0.35 32.16
CA ASP A 366 26.83 -1.29 31.56
C ASP A 366 28.27 -0.75 31.61
N GLN A 367 29.18 -1.58 32.11
CA GLN A 367 30.63 -1.28 32.14
C GLN A 367 31.32 -1.60 30.81
N THR A 368 30.58 -2.05 29.81
CA THR A 368 31.14 -2.38 28.51
C THR A 368 31.78 -1.13 27.89
N SER A 369 33.08 -1.16 27.78
CA SER A 369 33.84 -0.11 27.12
C SER A 369 33.58 -0.16 25.61
N PRO A 370 33.38 0.98 24.92
CA PRO A 370 33.31 1.03 23.47
C PRO A 370 34.53 0.38 22.78
N PHE A 371 35.66 0.29 23.46
CA PHE A 371 36.85 -0.45 23.02
C PHE A 371 36.67 -1.96 22.91
N LEU A 372 35.68 -2.54 23.58
CA LEU A 372 35.33 -3.96 23.50
C LEU A 372 34.31 -4.30 22.42
N ILE A 373 33.77 -3.30 21.75
CA ILE A 373 32.75 -3.48 20.71
C ILE A 373 33.38 -3.51 19.32
N TRP A 374 34.35 -2.63 19.07
CA TRP A 374 34.94 -2.41 17.76
C TRP A 374 36.43 -2.74 17.74
N ASN A 375 36.84 -3.50 16.71
CA ASN A 375 38.25 -3.83 16.50
C ASN A 375 38.81 -2.98 15.36
N PRO A 376 39.66 -1.97 15.69
CA PRO A 376 40.24 -1.09 14.68
C PRO A 376 41.13 -1.83 13.67
N ASP A 377 41.91 -2.82 14.08
CA ASP A 377 42.83 -3.55 13.21
C ASP A 377 42.08 -4.25 12.06
N ARG A 378 40.90 -4.82 12.36
CA ARG A 378 40.04 -5.44 11.35
C ARG A 378 39.31 -4.41 10.47
N ALA A 379 38.85 -3.32 11.09
CA ALA A 379 38.12 -2.28 10.39
C ALA A 379 39.01 -1.52 9.39
N MET A 380 40.30 -1.34 9.73
CA MET A 380 41.25 -0.56 8.95
C MET A 380 41.96 -1.38 7.86
N GLU A 381 41.70 -2.66 7.72
CA GLU A 381 42.40 -3.52 6.75
C GLU A 381 42.27 -2.99 5.30
N HIS A 382 41.09 -2.46 4.97
CA HIS A 382 40.77 -1.90 3.63
C HIS A 382 40.44 -0.40 3.65
N TYR A 383 40.72 0.28 4.76
CA TYR A 383 40.44 1.69 4.92
C TYR A 383 41.73 2.51 4.77
N HIS A 384 41.77 3.42 3.80
CA HIS A 384 42.94 4.23 3.48
C HIS A 384 42.72 5.74 3.70
N GLY A 385 41.71 6.10 4.53
CA GLY A 385 41.39 7.49 4.87
C GLY A 385 40.25 8.09 4.04
N GLU A 386 39.43 7.24 3.43
CA GLU A 386 38.24 7.65 2.69
C GLU A 386 37.24 8.39 3.59
N ASN A 387 36.31 9.11 2.99
CA ASN A 387 35.25 9.77 3.70
C ASN A 387 34.26 8.74 4.26
N VAL A 388 34.01 8.81 5.58
CA VAL A 388 33.09 7.91 6.28
C VAL A 388 31.77 8.63 6.54
N TYR A 389 30.68 7.93 6.27
CA TYR A 389 29.31 8.36 6.48
C TYR A 389 28.68 7.50 7.55
N LEU A 390 28.27 8.13 8.63
CA LEU A 390 27.65 7.46 9.77
C LEU A 390 26.16 7.84 9.85
N HIS A 391 25.31 6.84 9.97
CA HIS A 391 23.92 7.05 10.37
C HIS A 391 23.61 6.26 11.64
N ILE A 392 22.80 6.87 12.54
CA ILE A 392 22.41 6.33 13.84
C ILE A 392 20.91 6.43 13.99
N ASP A 393 20.25 5.30 14.15
CA ASP A 393 18.86 5.23 14.54
C ASP A 393 18.78 4.95 16.03
N ALA A 394 18.61 6.02 16.81
CA ALA A 394 18.69 5.95 18.26
C ALA A 394 17.32 5.61 18.87
N SER A 395 17.28 4.59 19.70
CA SER A 395 16.12 4.25 20.54
C SER A 395 16.30 4.69 21.99
N GLN A 396 15.18 4.96 22.68
CA GLN A 396 15.21 5.26 24.12
C GLN A 396 14.82 4.07 25.00
N LYS A 397 13.87 3.23 24.58
CA LYS A 397 13.31 2.14 25.39
C LYS A 397 12.80 1.01 24.49
N HIS A 398 13.10 -0.23 24.86
CA HIS A 398 12.56 -1.46 24.26
C HIS A 398 12.90 -1.73 22.79
N ASP A 399 13.48 -0.79 22.05
CA ASP A 399 13.99 -0.95 20.71
C ASP A 399 15.52 -0.95 20.69
N HIS A 400 16.08 -1.43 19.60
CA HIS A 400 17.52 -1.40 19.38
C HIS A 400 17.97 0.00 18.94
N THR A 401 19.25 0.30 19.13
CA THR A 401 19.89 1.44 18.47
C THR A 401 20.73 0.93 17.32
N GLY A 402 20.38 1.31 16.11
CA GLY A 402 21.16 1.01 14.94
C GLY A 402 22.37 1.93 14.79
N PHE A 403 23.44 1.40 14.20
CA PHE A 403 24.68 2.12 13.92
C PHE A 403 25.32 1.60 12.65
N SER A 404 25.57 2.47 11.64
CA SER A 404 26.26 2.05 10.43
C SER A 404 27.23 3.12 9.95
N ALA A 405 28.54 2.81 9.99
CA ALA A 405 29.62 3.63 9.48
C ALA A 405 30.17 3.02 8.20
N LEU A 406 29.85 3.64 7.08
CA LEU A 406 30.18 3.16 5.73
C LEU A 406 31.12 4.14 5.02
N PHE A 407 31.91 3.63 4.07
CA PHE A 407 32.71 4.42 3.16
C PHE A 407 32.65 3.85 1.73
N TYR A 408 32.97 4.70 0.76
CA TYR A 408 33.03 4.31 -0.62
C TYR A 408 34.47 4.08 -1.04
N ASP A 409 34.80 2.82 -1.31
CA ASP A 409 36.08 2.40 -1.86
C ASP A 409 36.08 2.65 -3.37
N ARG A 410 36.82 3.66 -3.80
CA ARG A 410 36.86 4.08 -5.20
C ARG A 410 37.66 3.14 -6.09
N GLU A 411 38.60 2.37 -5.53
CA GLU A 411 39.40 1.41 -6.28
C GLU A 411 38.57 0.21 -6.69
N ASP A 412 37.80 -0.32 -5.74
CA ASP A 412 36.91 -1.46 -6.00
C ASP A 412 35.51 -1.06 -6.48
N ASN A 413 35.20 0.25 -6.47
CA ASN A 413 33.87 0.78 -6.78
C ASN A 413 32.75 0.14 -5.91
N LYS A 414 33.02 0.01 -4.61
CA LYS A 414 32.13 -0.64 -3.65
C LYS A 414 31.96 0.16 -2.37
N ILE A 415 30.81 -0.01 -1.73
CA ILE A 415 30.58 0.47 -0.37
C ILE A 415 31.08 -0.60 0.60
N ARG A 416 31.92 -0.20 1.55
CA ARG A 416 32.48 -1.02 2.61
C ARG A 416 32.03 -0.52 3.98
N SER A 417 32.08 -1.39 5.00
CA SER A 417 31.68 -1.05 6.36
C SER A 417 32.87 -1.06 7.32
N LEU A 418 33.06 0.06 8.04
CA LEU A 418 33.93 0.08 9.21
C LEU A 418 33.24 -0.53 10.43
N LEU A 419 31.94 -0.36 10.55
CA LEU A 419 31.10 -0.98 11.57
C LEU A 419 29.63 -0.87 11.16
N THR A 420 28.92 -1.98 11.19
CA THR A 420 27.46 -2.01 11.17
C THR A 420 27.02 -2.87 12.36
N ALA A 421 26.21 -2.32 13.24
CA ALA A 421 25.81 -2.96 14.48
C ALA A 421 24.41 -2.53 14.91
N SER A 422 23.76 -3.38 15.69
CA SER A 422 22.54 -3.08 16.43
C SER A 422 22.85 -3.22 17.91
N PHE A 423 22.66 -2.17 18.67
CA PHE A 423 22.86 -2.15 20.12
C PHE A 423 21.52 -2.35 20.82
N PHE A 424 21.51 -3.16 21.87
CA PHE A 424 20.30 -3.41 22.63
C PHE A 424 20.57 -3.38 24.13
N LEU A 425 19.49 -3.26 24.89
CA LEU A 425 19.52 -3.26 26.34
C LEU A 425 19.57 -4.69 26.85
N ASN A 426 20.47 -4.91 27.81
CA ASN A 426 20.35 -6.06 28.71
C ASN A 426 19.36 -5.69 29.84
N GLU A 427 18.12 -6.16 29.74
CA GLU A 427 17.04 -5.85 30.69
C GLU A 427 17.37 -6.32 32.14
N GLU A 428 18.26 -7.31 32.31
CA GLU A 428 18.66 -7.80 33.61
C GLU A 428 19.60 -6.83 34.35
N ILE A 429 20.31 -5.97 33.62
CA ILE A 429 21.38 -5.12 34.16
C ILE A 429 20.99 -3.63 34.14
N ASN A 430 20.05 -3.22 33.31
CA ASN A 430 19.80 -1.82 32.96
C ASN A 430 18.39 -1.34 33.25
N ASP A 431 18.24 -0.11 33.75
CA ASP A 431 16.96 0.59 33.97
C ASP A 431 16.32 1.06 32.64
N ASN A 432 16.22 0.19 31.64
CA ASN A 432 15.48 0.41 30.40
C ASN A 432 15.90 1.65 29.57
N GLN A 433 17.18 2.01 29.53
CA GLN A 433 17.66 3.09 28.63
C GLN A 433 19.02 2.75 28.00
N ILE A 434 19.11 2.99 26.67
CA ILE A 434 20.38 2.92 25.94
C ILE A 434 21.19 4.18 26.24
N ASP A 435 22.47 4.01 26.62
CA ASP A 435 23.37 5.11 26.94
C ASP A 435 23.95 5.76 25.68
N GLN A 436 23.32 6.85 25.23
CA GLN A 436 23.79 7.62 24.07
C GLN A 436 25.20 8.21 24.26
N GLU A 437 25.67 8.39 25.51
CA GLU A 437 27.01 8.86 25.76
C GLU A 437 28.06 7.80 25.41
N LYS A 438 27.78 6.52 25.62
CA LYS A 438 28.64 5.43 25.15
C LYS A 438 28.70 5.31 23.63
N ILE A 439 27.62 5.59 22.96
CA ILE A 439 27.62 5.67 21.49
C ILE A 439 28.51 6.82 21.03
N LEU A 440 28.41 7.98 21.68
CA LEU A 440 29.32 9.11 21.42
C LEU A 440 30.79 8.74 21.68
N GLN A 441 31.07 8.04 22.75
CA GLN A 441 32.43 7.54 23.06
C GLN A 441 32.95 6.59 21.98
N LEU A 442 32.10 5.73 21.42
CA LEU A 442 32.45 4.87 20.28
C LEU A 442 32.83 5.70 19.05
N ILE A 443 32.05 6.72 18.73
CA ILE A 443 32.36 7.64 17.61
C ILE A 443 33.71 8.33 17.83
N LEU A 444 33.96 8.80 19.06
CA LEU A 444 35.23 9.44 19.41
C LEU A 444 36.40 8.46 19.33
N TYR A 445 36.20 7.22 19.79
CA TYR A 445 37.21 6.17 19.67
C TYR A 445 37.54 5.83 18.21
N MET A 446 36.53 5.75 17.33
CA MET A 446 36.76 5.57 15.89
C MET A 446 37.54 6.75 15.30
N ARG A 447 37.18 7.99 15.64
CA ARG A 447 37.93 9.20 15.22
C ARG A 447 39.39 9.16 15.70
N ASP A 448 39.63 8.81 16.96
CA ASP A 448 40.98 8.77 17.55
C ASP A 448 41.83 7.63 16.94
N ASN A 449 41.20 6.64 16.32
CA ASN A 449 41.82 5.63 15.46
C ASN A 449 41.83 6.05 13.94
N SER A 450 41.79 7.33 13.66
CA SER A 450 41.95 7.90 12.30
C SER A 450 40.79 7.69 11.34
N VAL A 451 39.57 7.42 11.83
CA VAL A 451 38.38 7.42 10.99
C VAL A 451 38.01 8.85 10.59
N ASN A 452 37.94 9.10 9.29
CA ASN A 452 37.63 10.42 8.71
C ASN A 452 36.11 10.55 8.52
N PHE A 453 35.37 10.96 9.54
CA PHE A 453 33.95 11.21 9.45
C PHE A 453 33.66 12.44 8.58
N ARG A 454 33.06 12.22 7.40
CA ARG A 454 32.64 13.29 6.51
C ARG A 454 31.24 13.79 6.84
N PHE A 455 30.36 12.88 7.30
CA PHE A 455 29.03 13.24 7.74
C PHE A 455 28.48 12.23 8.75
N ILE A 456 27.87 12.75 9.80
CA ILE A 456 27.23 11.99 10.87
C ILE A 456 25.78 12.42 10.92
N SER A 457 24.85 11.50 10.74
CA SER A 457 23.43 11.77 10.81
C SER A 457 22.74 10.85 11.82
N GLY A 458 21.57 11.25 12.23
CA GLY A 458 20.74 10.44 13.11
C GLY A 458 19.28 10.84 13.02
N ASP A 459 18.44 9.93 13.42
CA ASP A 459 17.00 10.08 13.38
C ASP A 459 16.46 10.90 14.58
N HIS A 460 15.13 10.84 14.82
CA HIS A 460 14.40 11.69 15.77
C HIS A 460 14.97 11.67 17.20
N TYR A 461 15.33 10.52 17.74
CA TYR A 461 15.86 10.40 19.09
C TYR A 461 17.34 10.81 19.20
N ALA A 462 18.13 10.63 18.16
CA ALA A 462 19.50 11.14 18.12
C ALA A 462 19.57 12.67 18.09
N LYS A 463 18.48 13.35 17.69
CA LYS A 463 18.38 14.81 17.59
C LYS A 463 18.57 15.53 18.92
N ASP A 464 18.16 14.93 20.03
CA ASP A 464 18.13 15.61 21.33
C ASP A 464 19.50 15.62 22.03
N PHE A 465 20.34 14.60 21.80
CA PHE A 465 21.65 14.49 22.45
C PHE A 465 22.80 14.26 21.46
N LEU A 466 22.80 13.17 20.70
CA LEU A 466 23.94 12.75 19.87
C LEU A 466 24.30 13.77 18.80
N ILE A 467 23.34 14.22 18.01
CA ILE A 467 23.59 15.16 16.91
C ILE A 467 24.10 16.52 17.42
N PRO A 468 23.54 17.13 18.49
CA PRO A 468 24.11 18.35 19.07
C PRO A 468 25.55 18.19 19.58
N GLN A 469 25.90 17.02 20.17
CA GLN A 469 27.27 16.77 20.61
C GLN A 469 28.21 16.55 19.40
N CYS A 470 27.77 15.82 18.39
CA CYS A 470 28.54 15.68 17.15
C CYS A 470 28.78 17.03 16.45
N LYS A 471 27.78 17.92 16.40
CA LYS A 471 27.93 19.29 15.86
C LYS A 471 28.99 20.10 16.62
N LYS A 472 29.03 19.98 17.94
CA LYS A 472 30.07 20.66 18.76
C LYS A 472 31.49 20.12 18.50
N ILE A 473 31.63 18.82 18.24
CA ILE A 473 32.92 18.13 18.15
C ILE A 473 33.46 18.18 16.72
N PHE A 474 32.61 17.92 15.73
CA PHE A 474 33.00 17.78 14.33
C PHE A 474 32.70 19.03 13.48
N GLY A 475 31.77 19.88 13.93
CA GLY A 475 31.29 21.06 13.21
C GLY A 475 29.89 20.89 12.62
N ASN A 476 29.20 22.00 12.36
CA ASN A 476 27.83 22.00 11.87
C ASN A 476 27.69 21.34 10.49
N ASP A 477 28.68 21.48 9.60
CA ASP A 477 28.64 20.93 8.25
C ASP A 477 28.89 19.41 8.20
N TYR A 478 29.30 18.83 9.33
CA TYR A 478 29.65 17.41 9.46
C TYR A 478 28.58 16.60 10.19
N SER A 479 27.51 17.21 10.66
CA SER A 479 26.47 16.49 11.38
C SER A 479 25.12 17.17 11.25
N ASP A 480 24.07 16.40 10.96
CA ASP A 480 22.69 16.88 10.92
C ASP A 480 21.67 15.78 11.16
N TYR A 481 20.42 16.21 11.36
CA TYR A 481 19.26 15.32 11.43
C TYR A 481 18.91 14.77 10.06
N TYR A 482 18.65 13.47 10.01
CA TYR A 482 18.10 12.81 8.84
C TYR A 482 17.24 11.62 9.29
N SER A 483 16.03 11.48 8.76
CA SER A 483 15.18 10.33 9.00
C SER A 483 14.90 9.57 7.71
N VAL A 484 15.18 8.28 7.74
CA VAL A 484 14.96 7.35 6.62
C VAL A 484 13.47 7.12 6.38
N ASP A 485 12.63 7.36 7.38
CA ASP A 485 11.17 7.19 7.33
C ASP A 485 10.43 8.28 6.52
N ILE A 486 11.09 9.40 6.20
CA ILE A 486 10.45 10.51 5.47
C ILE A 486 10.14 10.13 4.02
N SER A 487 11.01 9.33 3.39
CA SER A 487 10.83 8.89 2.02
C SER A 487 11.52 7.54 1.76
N PRO A 488 11.08 6.75 0.78
CA PRO A 488 11.73 5.48 0.44
C PRO A 488 13.11 5.64 -0.23
N ALA A 489 13.57 6.88 -0.48
CA ALA A 489 14.77 7.15 -1.27
C ALA A 489 16.02 6.44 -0.75
N ALA A 490 16.26 6.45 0.58
CA ALA A 490 17.40 5.77 1.18
C ALA A 490 17.39 4.26 0.91
N TYR A 491 16.25 3.63 1.11
CA TYR A 491 16.08 2.21 0.87
C TYR A 491 16.14 1.83 -0.62
N LEU A 492 15.53 2.63 -1.50
CA LEU A 492 15.61 2.40 -2.95
C LEU A 492 17.05 2.54 -3.46
N THR A 493 17.79 3.52 -2.95
CA THR A 493 19.22 3.68 -3.23
C THR A 493 19.99 2.44 -2.80
N THR A 494 19.77 1.97 -1.57
CA THR A 494 20.40 0.76 -1.03
C THR A 494 20.08 -0.48 -1.89
N LEU A 495 18.83 -0.68 -2.24
CA LEU A 495 18.42 -1.79 -3.12
C LEU A 495 19.10 -1.74 -4.48
N ASN A 496 19.27 -0.55 -5.07
CA ASN A 496 19.97 -0.39 -6.34
C ASN A 496 21.46 -0.75 -6.23
N PHE A 497 22.16 -0.29 -5.17
CA PHE A 497 23.53 -0.70 -4.92
C PHE A 497 23.68 -2.20 -4.69
N MET A 498 22.72 -2.84 -4.00
CA MET A 498 22.69 -4.30 -3.85
C MET A 498 22.53 -5.03 -5.18
N LYS A 499 21.59 -4.58 -6.04
CA LYS A 499 21.38 -5.16 -7.38
C LYS A 499 22.62 -5.02 -8.26
N LEU A 500 23.32 -3.90 -8.18
CA LEU A 500 24.55 -3.64 -8.90
C LEU A 500 25.79 -4.32 -8.28
N LYS A 501 25.63 -5.08 -7.19
CA LYS A 501 26.72 -5.74 -6.44
C LYS A 501 27.82 -4.79 -5.98
N ARG A 502 27.42 -3.56 -5.59
CA ARG A 502 28.31 -2.48 -5.16
C ARG A 502 28.55 -2.46 -3.65
N TYR A 503 28.37 -3.57 -2.96
CA TYR A 503 28.73 -3.75 -1.57
C TYR A 503 29.82 -4.82 -1.39
N SER A 504 30.64 -4.64 -0.38
CA SER A 504 31.59 -5.62 0.15
C SER A 504 31.71 -5.38 1.63
N ILE A 505 30.85 -6.02 2.43
CA ILE A 505 30.80 -5.84 3.88
C ILE A 505 30.90 -7.19 4.60
N PRO A 506 31.50 -7.25 5.80
CA PRO A 506 31.54 -8.43 6.62
C PRO A 506 30.12 -8.90 6.98
N TYR A 507 29.91 -10.21 7.00
CA TYR A 507 28.61 -10.78 7.34
C TYR A 507 28.15 -10.35 8.73
N TYR A 508 26.90 -9.86 8.80
CA TYR A 508 26.23 -9.53 10.05
C TYR A 508 24.79 -10.05 10.08
N LYS A 509 24.55 -11.03 10.93
CA LYS A 509 23.29 -11.78 10.99
C LYS A 509 22.06 -10.90 11.21
N GLN A 510 22.18 -9.89 12.08
CA GLN A 510 21.04 -8.99 12.37
C GLN A 510 20.63 -8.18 11.14
N LEU A 511 21.59 -7.62 10.39
CA LEU A 511 21.32 -6.88 9.16
C LEU A 511 20.69 -7.78 8.10
N GLU A 512 21.18 -9.03 7.93
CA GLU A 512 20.56 -9.99 7.01
C GLU A 512 19.10 -10.27 7.38
N TYR A 513 18.85 -10.48 8.68
CA TYR A 513 17.51 -10.74 9.21
C TYR A 513 16.57 -9.55 8.93
N GLU A 514 16.99 -8.33 9.25
CA GLU A 514 16.17 -7.13 9.01
C GLU A 514 15.90 -6.90 7.53
N LEU A 515 16.93 -6.89 6.67
CA LEU A 515 16.78 -6.72 5.22
C LEU A 515 15.86 -7.78 4.59
N SER A 516 15.90 -9.01 5.10
CA SER A 516 15.06 -10.12 4.62
C SER A 516 13.58 -9.98 5.01
N ASN A 517 13.28 -9.17 6.02
CA ASN A 517 11.93 -8.98 6.55
C ASN A 517 11.34 -7.60 6.29
N LEU A 518 12.07 -6.70 5.62
CA LEU A 518 11.52 -5.40 5.23
C LEU A 518 10.30 -5.54 4.33
N LEU A 519 9.28 -4.73 4.62
CA LEU A 519 8.05 -4.60 3.86
C LEU A 519 8.01 -3.24 3.18
N TYR A 520 7.47 -3.16 1.98
CA TYR A 520 7.24 -1.91 1.28
C TYR A 520 5.75 -1.64 1.14
N ASP A 521 5.27 -0.63 1.82
CA ASP A 521 3.91 -0.14 1.61
C ASP A 521 3.90 0.85 0.44
N ARG A 522 3.37 0.39 -0.69
CA ARG A 522 3.26 1.21 -1.91
C ARG A 522 2.27 2.37 -1.77
N ALA A 523 1.30 2.28 -0.87
CA ALA A 523 0.30 3.32 -0.69
C ALA A 523 0.87 4.54 0.05
N THR A 524 1.73 4.29 1.04
CA THR A 524 2.40 5.35 1.82
C THR A 524 3.81 5.64 1.32
N GLY A 525 4.39 4.77 0.48
CA GLY A 525 5.78 4.83 0.07
C GLY A 525 6.77 4.49 1.19
N LYS A 526 6.31 3.91 2.30
CA LYS A 526 7.15 3.60 3.46
C LYS A 526 7.74 2.20 3.37
N VAL A 527 9.01 2.07 3.77
CA VAL A 527 9.65 0.78 4.04
C VAL A 527 9.62 0.57 5.54
N ASP A 528 9.08 -0.56 5.99
CA ASP A 528 8.91 -0.86 7.41
C ASP A 528 9.12 -2.35 7.70
N HIS A 529 9.13 -2.74 8.96
CA HIS A 529 9.15 -4.13 9.40
C HIS A 529 7.72 -4.65 9.64
N PRO A 530 7.50 -5.99 9.69
CA PRO A 530 6.21 -6.56 10.04
C PRO A 530 5.79 -6.15 11.45
N HIS A 531 4.61 -5.56 11.60
CA HIS A 531 3.99 -5.31 12.90
C HIS A 531 3.33 -6.61 13.37
N ASN A 532 3.85 -7.20 14.43
CA ASN A 532 3.29 -8.41 14.99
C ASN A 532 2.64 -8.15 16.34
N THR A 533 1.35 -8.44 16.44
CA THR A 533 0.58 -8.35 17.69
C THR A 533 0.52 -9.67 18.45
N ASP A 534 1.09 -10.76 17.91
CA ASP A 534 1.12 -12.07 18.56
C ASP A 534 2.39 -12.20 19.43
N PRO A 535 2.28 -12.33 20.76
CA PRO A 535 3.42 -12.44 21.65
C PRO A 535 4.27 -13.72 21.45
N ASN A 536 3.79 -14.69 20.66
CA ASN A 536 4.52 -15.92 20.33
C ASN A 536 5.36 -15.81 19.05
N HIS A 537 5.28 -14.70 18.33
CA HIS A 537 6.08 -14.47 17.11
C HIS A 537 7.34 -13.65 17.43
N PRO A 538 8.42 -13.84 16.65
CA PRO A 538 9.64 -13.07 16.83
C PRO A 538 9.38 -11.57 16.63
N VAL A 539 9.98 -10.75 17.48
CA VAL A 539 9.95 -9.29 17.34
C VAL A 539 10.81 -8.91 16.13
N TYR A 540 10.26 -8.09 15.25
CA TYR A 540 10.96 -7.56 14.09
C TYR A 540 11.50 -6.17 14.40
N PHE A 541 12.71 -5.90 13.96
CA PHE A 541 13.39 -4.62 14.07
C PHE A 541 13.84 -4.15 12.69
N LYS A 542 14.12 -2.86 12.53
CA LYS A 542 14.70 -2.29 11.31
C LYS A 542 15.82 -1.28 11.59
N ASP A 543 16.18 -1.05 12.85
CA ASP A 543 17.12 0.00 13.28
C ASP A 543 18.49 -0.13 12.59
N CYS A 544 18.99 -1.36 12.44
CA CYS A 544 20.23 -1.62 11.73
C CYS A 544 20.12 -1.37 10.23
N SER A 545 19.00 -1.78 9.63
CA SER A 545 18.75 -1.57 8.20
C SER A 545 18.45 -0.09 7.87
N ASP A 546 17.80 0.66 8.77
CA ASP A 546 17.64 2.12 8.66
C ASP A 546 18.99 2.82 8.65
N CYS A 547 19.90 2.44 9.57
CA CYS A 547 21.24 3.00 9.61
C CYS A 547 22.04 2.66 8.36
N PHE A 548 21.95 1.44 7.88
CA PHE A 548 22.63 0.99 6.68
C PHE A 548 22.13 1.76 5.44
N ALA A 549 20.81 1.94 5.33
CA ALA A 549 20.20 2.70 4.25
C ALA A 549 20.54 4.20 4.32
N GLY A 550 20.49 4.80 5.52
CA GLY A 550 20.82 6.20 5.74
C GLY A 550 22.28 6.53 5.39
N ALA A 551 23.23 5.73 5.86
CA ALA A 551 24.63 5.89 5.53
C ALA A 551 24.91 5.72 4.03
N THR A 552 24.28 4.73 3.39
CA THR A 552 24.37 4.53 1.93
C THR A 552 23.85 5.74 1.15
N PHE A 553 22.72 6.31 1.57
CA PHE A 553 22.12 7.47 0.94
C PHE A 553 23.04 8.70 1.01
N HIS A 554 23.74 8.89 2.14
CA HIS A 554 24.72 9.97 2.28
C HIS A 554 25.96 9.76 1.38
N ILE A 555 26.42 8.53 1.20
CA ILE A 555 27.48 8.22 0.23
C ILE A 555 27.01 8.61 -1.18
N TYR A 556 25.81 8.15 -1.57
CA TYR A 556 25.26 8.43 -2.89
C TYR A 556 25.15 9.93 -3.18
N THR A 557 24.58 10.68 -2.24
CA THR A 557 24.30 12.11 -2.45
C THR A 557 25.53 13.00 -2.32
N ARG A 558 26.54 12.64 -1.52
CA ARG A 558 27.68 13.49 -1.19
C ARG A 558 28.97 13.11 -1.92
N GLU A 559 29.15 11.84 -2.31
CA GLU A 559 30.30 11.39 -3.12
C GLU A 559 29.99 11.46 -4.62
N HIS A 560 28.79 11.94 -5.02
CA HIS A 560 28.37 12.00 -6.43
C HIS A 560 28.60 10.67 -7.17
N VAL A 561 28.34 9.56 -6.48
CA VAL A 561 28.42 8.23 -7.07
C VAL A 561 27.27 8.11 -8.05
N GLN A 562 27.51 8.52 -9.31
CA GLN A 562 26.53 8.34 -10.36
C GLN A 562 26.25 6.84 -10.53
N TYR A 563 24.98 6.49 -10.66
CA TYR A 563 24.65 5.25 -11.32
C TYR A 563 25.18 5.42 -12.75
N GLU A 564 26.35 4.86 -13.07
CA GLU A 564 26.64 4.60 -14.46
C GLU A 564 25.43 3.79 -14.93
N THR A 565 24.63 4.38 -15.79
CA THR A 565 23.63 3.69 -16.56
C THR A 565 24.40 2.58 -17.24
N MET A 566 24.43 1.39 -16.67
CA MET A 566 24.77 0.21 -17.41
C MET A 566 23.72 0.16 -18.50
N LEU A 567 24.04 0.69 -19.68
CA LEU A 567 23.64 0.06 -20.89
C LEU A 567 23.90 -1.41 -20.62
N ILE A 568 22.83 -2.18 -20.34
CA ILE A 568 22.87 -3.60 -20.45
C ILE A 568 23.49 -3.79 -21.82
N GLU A 569 24.76 -4.23 -21.90
CA GLU A 569 25.26 -4.86 -23.08
C GLU A 569 24.32 -6.07 -23.28
N LYS A 570 23.24 -5.81 -23.99
CA LYS A 570 22.54 -6.87 -24.69
C LYS A 570 23.65 -7.48 -25.54
N GLU A 571 24.01 -8.70 -25.27
CA GLU A 571 24.55 -9.57 -26.29
C GLU A 571 23.64 -9.36 -27.50
N THR A 572 24.14 -8.57 -28.43
CA THR A 572 23.42 -8.16 -29.64
C THR A 572 23.42 -9.33 -30.58
N ASP A 573 22.36 -10.11 -30.52
CA ASP A 573 21.85 -10.67 -31.76
C ASP A 573 21.13 -9.52 -32.46
N LYS A 574 21.69 -9.19 -33.64
CA LYS A 574 21.28 -8.08 -34.49
C LYS A 574 19.80 -8.15 -34.82
N VAL A 575 19.01 -7.22 -34.26
CA VAL A 575 17.72 -6.83 -34.81
C VAL A 575 17.86 -5.39 -35.29
N GLU A 576 17.79 -5.21 -36.60
CA GLU A 576 17.72 -3.89 -37.25
C GLU A 576 16.43 -3.21 -36.79
N ILE A 577 16.54 -2.08 -36.06
CA ILE A 577 15.43 -1.19 -35.72
C ILE A 577 15.34 -0.16 -36.84
N PRO A 578 14.16 0.07 -37.43
CA PRO A 578 13.97 1.14 -38.41
C PRO A 578 14.16 2.52 -37.77
N ASP A 579 14.89 3.37 -38.50
CA ASP A 579 15.23 4.74 -38.18
C ASP A 579 13.99 5.64 -38.39
N ASP A 580 13.25 5.95 -37.35
CA ASP A 580 12.26 7.03 -37.31
C ASP A 580 12.62 8.04 -36.20
N GLY A 581 13.52 8.84 -36.59
CA GLY A 581 13.94 10.19 -36.22
C GLY A 581 13.26 10.92 -35.06
N PHE A 582 13.33 10.40 -33.80
CA PHE A 582 12.76 11.14 -32.66
C PHE A 582 13.66 11.21 -31.40
N TYR A 583 14.97 11.06 -31.53
CA TYR A 583 15.92 11.40 -30.46
C TYR A 583 17.17 12.05 -31.04
N SER A 584 17.15 13.37 -31.22
CA SER A 584 18.37 14.14 -31.41
C SER A 584 18.50 15.21 -30.35
N SER A 585 19.62 15.08 -29.61
CA SER A 585 20.34 16.13 -28.85
C SER A 585 19.61 16.74 -27.63
N ILE A 586 20.00 16.26 -26.45
CA ILE A 586 20.03 17.07 -25.24
C ILE A 586 21.51 17.36 -24.96
N ASP A 587 21.87 18.61 -25.11
CA ASP A 587 23.21 19.16 -24.81
C ASP A 587 23.21 19.56 -23.33
N ILE A 588 23.92 18.82 -22.47
CA ILE A 588 23.98 19.10 -21.03
C ILE A 588 25.16 20.03 -20.77
N THR A 589 24.91 21.35 -20.83
CA THR A 589 25.74 22.37 -20.20
C THR A 589 24.87 23.36 -19.43
N GLY A 590 24.37 22.92 -18.26
CA GLY A 590 23.58 23.73 -17.31
C GLY A 590 24.31 23.88 -15.97
N THR A 591 24.09 24.99 -15.30
CA THR A 591 24.63 25.32 -13.97
C THR A 591 23.86 24.62 -12.87
N ASP A 592 24.43 24.50 -11.64
CA ASP A 592 23.93 23.70 -10.52
C ASP A 592 22.44 23.91 -10.11
N ASP A 593 21.85 25.06 -10.45
CA ASP A 593 20.42 25.36 -10.18
C ASP A 593 19.45 24.61 -11.12
N ASP A 594 19.91 24.19 -12.30
CA ASP A 594 19.07 23.47 -13.29
C ASP A 594 18.90 21.98 -12.94
N ILE A 595 19.78 21.41 -12.09
CA ILE A 595 19.77 19.99 -11.73
C ILE A 595 18.69 19.66 -10.68
N GLU A 596 18.38 20.59 -9.78
CA GLU A 596 17.27 20.41 -8.82
C GLU A 596 15.89 20.41 -9.52
N ASP A 597 15.73 21.24 -10.54
CA ASP A 597 14.49 21.31 -11.32
C ASP A 597 14.29 20.06 -12.22
N GLU A 598 15.35 19.50 -12.80
CA GLU A 598 15.27 18.26 -13.59
C GLU A 598 15.01 17.01 -12.72
N LEU A 599 15.57 16.94 -11.51
CA LEU A 599 15.27 15.86 -10.56
C LEU A 599 13.82 15.90 -10.08
N THR A 600 13.27 17.10 -9.90
CA THR A 600 11.87 17.31 -9.53
C THR A 600 10.93 16.97 -10.70
N LEU A 601 11.29 17.31 -11.94
CA LEU A 601 10.57 16.94 -13.16
C LEU A 601 10.59 15.42 -13.40
N PHE A 602 11.73 14.77 -13.22
CA PHE A 602 11.85 13.31 -13.36
C PHE A 602 11.07 12.55 -12.29
N GLN A 603 11.02 13.06 -11.06
CA GLN A 603 10.17 12.52 -10.00
C GLN A 603 8.67 12.70 -10.31
N ASN A 604 8.28 13.84 -10.87
CA ASN A 604 6.90 14.11 -11.25
C ASN A 604 6.43 13.28 -12.46
N GLU A 605 7.29 13.03 -13.45
CA GLU A 605 7.00 12.13 -14.56
C GLU A 605 6.90 10.65 -14.14
N LEU A 606 7.76 10.20 -13.20
CA LEU A 606 7.73 8.82 -12.71
C LEU A 606 6.56 8.52 -11.77
N TYR A 607 6.08 9.52 -11.02
CA TYR A 607 5.11 9.33 -9.94
C TYR A 607 3.80 10.11 -10.08
N GLY A 608 3.66 10.97 -11.09
CA GLY A 608 2.40 11.63 -11.42
C GLY A 608 1.86 12.60 -10.36
N PHE A 609 2.74 13.28 -9.62
CA PHE A 609 2.34 14.27 -8.62
C PHE A 609 2.48 15.68 -9.17
N ASP A 610 1.34 16.31 -9.47
CA ASP A 610 1.21 17.72 -9.78
C ASP A 610 0.76 18.44 -8.48
N GLU A 611 1.68 18.96 -7.68
CA GLU A 611 1.35 19.83 -6.54
C GLU A 611 2.13 21.14 -6.62
N LYS A 612 1.42 22.19 -6.98
CA LYS A 612 1.87 23.57 -6.74
C LYS A 612 1.83 23.86 -5.24
N ILE A 613 2.99 23.86 -4.60
CA ILE A 613 3.14 24.37 -3.24
C ILE A 613 3.13 25.90 -3.30
N VAL A 614 2.10 26.52 -2.72
CA VAL A 614 2.06 27.97 -2.46
C VAL A 614 2.86 28.22 -1.19
N PRO A 615 3.87 29.11 -1.19
CA PRO A 615 4.60 29.44 0.03
C PRO A 615 3.72 30.28 0.96
N PHE A 616 3.69 29.89 2.23
CA PHE A 616 3.17 30.73 3.32
C PHE A 616 4.27 31.70 3.70
N GLU A 617 4.05 33.00 3.52
CA GLU A 617 4.84 34.06 4.15
C GLU A 617 4.33 34.33 5.58
N PRO A 618 5.22 34.86 6.48
CA PRO A 618 5.13 34.80 7.93
C PRO A 618 3.99 35.62 8.57
#